data_a069772ce1a8190d653d2a7148fc0653
#
_entry.id   a069772ce1a8190d653d2a7148fc0653
#
_cell.length_a   1.000
_cell.length_b   1.000
_cell.length_c   1.000
_cell.angle_alpha   90.00
_cell.angle_beta   90.00
_cell.angle_gamma   90.00
#
_symmetry.space_group_name_H-M   'P 1'
#
loop_
_entity.id
_entity.type
_entity.pdbx_description
1 polymer ?
#
loop_
_entity_poly.entity_id
_entity_poly.type
_entity_poly.pdbx_seq_one_letter_code
_entity_poly.pdbx_strand_id
1 'polypeptide(L)'
;MARQYFGTDGIRGTVGQSPITPDFILRLAHAVGRVLKAQEAHPVVLIGKDTRISGYMLESALESGFNSAGVDVVLLGPVPTPAVAYLTRAQRASLGVVISASHNPFADNGIKFFSAQGKKLSDAWEETVEATLLEDPVWVDSAALGKTRRLDDAAGRYIEFCKSTFSNDLTLKGLKIVVDAAHGAAYQIAPKVFHELGAEVIAIGCAPDGLNINKGVGATHPEALVQAVKDQGADYGIALDGDADRLQFVDATGRLFNGDELLYLMVADRLARDEAVPGAVGTLMTNLAIEVALKQRGVQFVRAKVGDRYVLEVLHDKGWLLGGEGSGHLLALDKHTTGDGLVSALQVLQACVGSGQTMAQLLEGITLFPQTLINVRLTPGFDWQGHQPLWDATRAAESELGDSGRVLIRASGTEPLVRVMVEARDAVQARQCAERIAATLS
;
A
#
# COMPACT_ATOMS: atom_id res chain seq x y z
N MET A 1 -22.82 14.94 -1.40
CA MET A 1 -23.05 14.28 -2.73
C MET A 1 -22.18 13.03 -2.76
N ALA A 2 -22.54 12.00 -3.53
CA ALA A 2 -21.60 10.89 -3.70
C ALA A 2 -20.37 11.39 -4.48
N ARG A 3 -19.17 11.02 -4.03
CA ARG A 3 -17.91 11.36 -4.70
C ARG A 3 -17.90 10.79 -6.12
N GLN A 4 -17.53 11.59 -7.09
CA GLN A 4 -17.51 11.23 -8.50
C GLN A 4 -16.12 10.80 -8.98
N TYR A 5 -15.08 11.47 -8.49
CA TYR A 5 -13.70 11.31 -8.96
C TYR A 5 -12.81 10.61 -7.92
N PHE A 6 -13.01 10.91 -6.63
CA PHE A 6 -12.23 10.30 -5.56
C PHE A 6 -12.67 8.86 -5.29
N GLY A 7 -11.74 7.92 -5.48
CA GLY A 7 -11.87 6.53 -5.07
C GLY A 7 -11.41 6.29 -3.63
N THR A 8 -11.11 5.03 -3.28
CA THR A 8 -10.59 4.66 -1.95
C THR A 8 -9.16 5.13 -1.70
N ASP A 9 -8.39 5.42 -2.77
CA ASP A 9 -6.99 5.83 -2.68
C ASP A 9 -6.69 6.92 -3.73
N GLY A 10 -7.36 8.07 -3.61
CA GLY A 10 -7.22 9.21 -4.52
C GLY A 10 -7.97 9.04 -5.85
N ILE A 11 -7.53 9.79 -6.85
CA ILE A 11 -8.10 9.80 -8.20
C ILE A 11 -7.18 8.98 -9.11
N ARG A 12 -7.71 8.01 -9.85
CA ARG A 12 -6.92 7.15 -10.75
C ARG A 12 -7.60 7.01 -12.11
N GLY A 13 -6.81 6.74 -13.14
CA GLY A 13 -7.31 6.44 -14.49
C GLY A 13 -6.19 6.28 -15.50
N THR A 14 -6.60 6.00 -16.73
CA THR A 14 -5.69 5.92 -17.87
C THR A 14 -5.31 7.32 -18.35
N VAL A 15 -4.03 7.56 -18.53
CA VAL A 15 -3.49 8.86 -18.97
C VAL A 15 -4.05 9.25 -20.33
N GLY A 16 -4.47 10.52 -20.44
CA GLY A 16 -5.11 11.04 -21.64
C GLY A 16 -6.63 10.84 -21.67
N GLN A 17 -7.20 10.16 -20.69
CA GLN A 17 -8.64 10.02 -20.47
C GLN A 17 -9.02 10.68 -19.16
N SER A 18 -10.20 11.34 -19.12
CA SER A 18 -10.71 11.94 -17.88
C SER A 18 -10.85 10.84 -16.79
N PRO A 19 -10.40 11.09 -15.56
CA PRO A 19 -9.93 12.38 -15.02
C PRO A 19 -8.39 12.60 -15.10
N ILE A 20 -7.62 11.72 -15.74
CA ILE A 20 -6.15 11.85 -15.81
C ILE A 20 -5.73 12.59 -17.09
N THR A 21 -6.15 13.85 -17.18
CA THR A 21 -5.81 14.78 -18.26
C THR A 21 -5.23 16.08 -17.68
N PRO A 22 -4.32 16.80 -18.37
CA PRO A 22 -3.66 17.97 -17.81
C PRO A 22 -4.62 19.12 -17.46
N ASP A 23 -5.67 19.31 -18.22
CA ASP A 23 -6.71 20.32 -17.97
C ASP A 23 -7.52 20.00 -16.70
N PHE A 24 -7.93 18.73 -16.53
CA PHE A 24 -8.61 18.31 -15.31
C PHE A 24 -7.70 18.44 -14.07
N ILE A 25 -6.44 17.99 -14.16
CA ILE A 25 -5.49 18.04 -13.06
C ILE A 25 -5.14 19.48 -12.64
N LEU A 26 -5.02 20.40 -13.62
CA LEU A 26 -4.85 21.82 -13.33
C LEU A 26 -6.05 22.38 -12.55
N ARG A 27 -7.27 22.09 -12.99
CA ARG A 27 -8.50 22.51 -12.31
C ARG A 27 -8.63 21.88 -10.92
N LEU A 28 -8.29 20.61 -10.78
CA LEU A 28 -8.27 19.91 -9.49
C LEU A 28 -7.31 20.62 -8.52
N ALA A 29 -6.07 20.89 -8.94
CA ALA A 29 -5.08 21.56 -8.11
C ALA A 29 -5.53 22.97 -7.71
N HIS A 30 -6.13 23.72 -8.63
CA HIS A 30 -6.71 25.02 -8.34
C HIS A 30 -7.84 24.93 -7.31
N ALA A 31 -8.77 23.99 -7.45
CA ALA A 31 -9.86 23.75 -6.50
C ALA A 31 -9.33 23.38 -5.09
N VAL A 32 -8.36 22.44 -5.04
CA VAL A 32 -7.66 22.09 -3.79
C VAL A 32 -6.98 23.30 -3.18
N GLY A 33 -6.29 24.11 -4.00
CA GLY A 33 -5.64 25.35 -3.55
C GLY A 33 -6.62 26.35 -2.93
N ARG A 34 -7.80 26.53 -3.53
CA ARG A 34 -8.87 27.37 -2.98
C ARG A 34 -9.36 26.86 -1.62
N VAL A 35 -9.56 25.54 -1.49
CA VAL A 35 -9.95 24.91 -0.21
C VAL A 35 -8.90 25.15 0.86
N LEU A 36 -7.61 25.02 0.54
CA LEU A 36 -6.50 25.31 1.46
C LEU A 36 -6.43 26.77 1.85
N LYS A 37 -6.55 27.69 0.87
CA LYS A 37 -6.53 29.16 1.12
C LYS A 37 -7.67 29.62 2.02
N ALA A 38 -8.80 28.93 2.01
CA ALA A 38 -9.90 29.23 2.94
C ALA A 38 -9.58 28.85 4.39
N GLN A 39 -8.60 27.99 4.62
CA GLN A 39 -8.21 27.48 5.94
C GLN A 39 -6.91 28.12 6.45
N GLU A 40 -6.00 28.51 5.55
CA GLU A 40 -4.65 28.97 5.87
C GLU A 40 -4.23 30.12 4.94
N ALA A 41 -3.61 31.16 5.51
CA ALA A 41 -3.20 32.34 4.74
C ALA A 41 -2.06 32.05 3.73
N HIS A 42 -1.13 31.17 4.09
CA HIS A 42 0.06 30.85 3.29
C HIS A 42 0.27 29.32 3.19
N PRO A 43 -0.63 28.61 2.49
CA PRO A 43 -0.50 27.17 2.36
C PRO A 43 0.69 26.79 1.46
N VAL A 44 1.35 25.70 1.84
CA VAL A 44 2.45 25.09 1.08
C VAL A 44 2.09 23.66 0.75
N VAL A 45 2.23 23.28 -0.51
CA VAL A 45 1.97 21.90 -1.00
C VAL A 45 3.27 21.24 -1.43
N LEU A 46 3.52 20.03 -0.95
CA LEU A 46 4.59 19.17 -1.43
C LEU A 46 4.07 18.25 -2.53
N ILE A 47 4.81 18.12 -3.63
CA ILE A 47 4.46 17.22 -4.75
C ILE A 47 5.60 16.23 -4.98
N GLY A 48 5.32 14.94 -4.78
CA GLY A 48 6.19 13.83 -5.18
C GLY A 48 5.54 13.00 -6.29
N LYS A 49 6.34 12.20 -6.97
CA LYS A 49 5.88 11.36 -8.08
C LYS A 49 6.64 10.04 -8.14
N ASP A 50 6.05 9.05 -8.82
CA ASP A 50 6.80 7.88 -9.27
C ASP A 50 7.57 8.16 -10.58
N THR A 51 8.05 7.12 -11.23
CA THR A 51 8.91 7.22 -12.40
C THR A 51 8.18 7.24 -13.74
N ARG A 52 6.83 7.22 -13.75
CA ARG A 52 6.02 7.24 -14.98
C ARG A 52 6.31 8.49 -15.81
N ILE A 53 6.41 8.33 -17.14
CA ILE A 53 6.64 9.46 -18.05
C ILE A 53 5.56 10.53 -17.92
N SER A 54 4.31 10.14 -17.69
CA SER A 54 3.18 11.05 -17.47
C SER A 54 3.32 11.92 -16.22
N GLY A 55 4.14 11.49 -15.25
CA GLY A 55 4.38 12.24 -14.01
C GLY A 55 4.90 13.67 -14.26
N TYR A 56 5.71 13.88 -15.30
CA TYR A 56 6.21 15.23 -15.65
C TYR A 56 5.10 16.18 -16.08
N MET A 57 4.20 15.70 -16.96
CA MET A 57 3.07 16.49 -17.43
C MET A 57 2.09 16.81 -16.29
N LEU A 58 1.77 15.81 -15.46
CA LEU A 58 0.83 15.98 -14.35
C LEU A 58 1.41 16.87 -13.25
N GLU A 59 2.73 16.77 -12.95
CA GLU A 59 3.41 17.66 -12.01
C GLU A 59 3.30 19.13 -12.44
N SER A 60 3.55 19.42 -13.74
CA SER A 60 3.44 20.79 -14.28
C SER A 60 1.99 21.32 -14.21
N ALA A 61 1.00 20.46 -14.44
CA ALA A 61 -0.40 20.84 -14.32
C ALA A 61 -0.80 21.14 -12.86
N LEU A 62 -0.36 20.29 -11.91
CA LEU A 62 -0.59 20.52 -10.47
C LEU A 62 0.09 21.81 -10.02
N GLU A 63 1.36 22.01 -10.38
CA GLU A 63 2.12 23.21 -10.05
C GLU A 63 1.38 24.48 -10.51
N SER A 64 0.98 24.51 -11.78
CA SER A 64 0.26 25.65 -12.36
C SER A 64 -1.08 25.90 -11.65
N GLY A 65 -1.83 24.82 -11.35
CA GLY A 65 -3.11 24.91 -10.67
C GLY A 65 -2.97 25.46 -9.24
N PHE A 66 -2.03 24.97 -8.45
CA PHE A 66 -1.78 25.47 -7.09
C PHE A 66 -1.28 26.91 -7.10
N ASN A 67 -0.30 27.25 -7.93
CA ASN A 67 0.23 28.60 -8.03
C ASN A 67 -0.85 29.61 -8.42
N SER A 68 -1.77 29.24 -9.33
CA SER A 68 -2.89 30.08 -9.75
C SER A 68 -3.94 30.33 -8.65
N ALA A 69 -3.96 29.51 -7.61
CA ALA A 69 -4.77 29.68 -6.40
C ALA A 69 -4.02 30.41 -5.28
N GLY A 70 -2.78 30.85 -5.50
CA GLY A 70 -1.95 31.54 -4.50
C GLY A 70 -1.32 30.59 -3.46
N VAL A 71 -1.06 29.32 -3.85
CA VAL A 71 -0.45 28.28 -3.01
C VAL A 71 0.98 28.03 -3.45
N ASP A 72 1.91 28.03 -2.51
CA ASP A 72 3.30 27.68 -2.77
C ASP A 72 3.48 26.19 -2.96
N VAL A 73 4.37 25.82 -3.89
CA VAL A 73 4.65 24.43 -4.24
C VAL A 73 6.12 24.07 -3.96
N VAL A 74 6.31 22.86 -3.42
CA VAL A 74 7.66 22.28 -3.23
C VAL A 74 7.70 20.94 -3.99
N LEU A 75 8.52 20.87 -5.02
CA LEU A 75 8.71 19.66 -5.82
C LEU A 75 9.76 18.77 -5.17
N LEU A 76 9.40 17.50 -4.96
CA LEU A 76 10.26 16.48 -4.34
C LEU A 76 10.99 15.61 -5.38
N GLY A 77 10.49 15.60 -6.64
CA GLY A 77 10.93 14.67 -7.66
C GLY A 77 10.42 13.24 -7.44
N PRO A 78 11.08 12.23 -8.04
CA PRO A 78 10.72 10.82 -7.82
C PRO A 78 11.07 10.38 -6.38
N VAL A 79 10.03 10.15 -5.58
CA VAL A 79 10.13 9.65 -4.19
C VAL A 79 8.93 8.75 -3.88
N PRO A 80 9.09 7.75 -2.99
CA PRO A 80 8.01 6.89 -2.52
C PRO A 80 6.78 7.64 -2.00
N THR A 81 5.60 7.06 -2.18
CA THR A 81 4.36 7.58 -1.57
C THR A 81 4.52 7.84 -0.07
N PRO A 82 5.05 6.92 0.75
CA PRO A 82 5.28 7.20 2.18
C PRO A 82 6.30 8.32 2.43
N ALA A 83 7.26 8.54 1.53
CA ALA A 83 8.19 9.68 1.66
C ALA A 83 7.46 11.02 1.59
N VAL A 84 6.45 11.15 0.73
CA VAL A 84 5.63 12.37 0.66
C VAL A 84 4.85 12.58 1.96
N ALA A 85 4.23 11.53 2.50
CA ALA A 85 3.53 11.60 3.79
C ALA A 85 4.46 12.05 4.93
N TYR A 86 5.67 11.46 5.00
CA TYR A 86 6.69 11.86 5.97
C TYR A 86 7.14 13.30 5.79
N LEU A 87 7.53 13.69 4.57
CA LEU A 87 8.06 15.02 4.28
C LEU A 87 7.00 16.12 4.46
N THR A 88 5.74 15.85 4.16
CA THR A 88 4.64 16.79 4.42
C THR A 88 4.62 17.20 5.91
N ARG A 89 4.70 16.23 6.80
CA ARG A 89 4.78 16.46 8.24
C ARG A 89 6.10 17.10 8.66
N ALA A 90 7.23 16.57 8.17
CA ALA A 90 8.57 17.03 8.56
C ALA A 90 8.86 18.47 8.11
N GLN A 91 8.34 18.87 6.94
CA GLN A 91 8.48 20.24 6.40
C GLN A 91 7.35 21.18 6.87
N ARG A 92 6.39 20.69 7.69
CA ARG A 92 5.21 21.44 8.14
C ARG A 92 4.41 22.03 6.97
N ALA A 93 4.29 21.26 5.88
CA ALA A 93 3.49 21.65 4.74
C ALA A 93 1.99 21.43 5.03
N SER A 94 1.14 22.21 4.36
CA SER A 94 -0.32 22.14 4.50
C SER A 94 -0.89 20.86 3.88
N LEU A 95 -0.27 20.37 2.81
CA LEU A 95 -0.73 19.21 2.03
C LEU A 95 0.45 18.51 1.33
N GLY A 96 0.37 17.19 1.24
CA GLY A 96 1.22 16.37 0.37
C GLY A 96 0.41 15.82 -0.82
N VAL A 97 1.01 15.83 -2.00
CA VAL A 97 0.44 15.29 -3.23
C VAL A 97 1.38 14.26 -3.81
N VAL A 98 0.85 13.11 -4.19
CA VAL A 98 1.60 12.04 -4.87
C VAL A 98 1.01 11.80 -6.24
N ILE A 99 1.86 11.79 -7.25
CA ILE A 99 1.51 11.42 -8.61
C ILE A 99 1.95 9.97 -8.83
N SER A 100 1.03 9.03 -8.66
CA SER A 100 1.28 7.59 -8.84
C SER A 100 -0.02 6.80 -8.96
N ALA A 101 0.04 5.69 -9.71
CA ALA A 101 -0.97 4.64 -9.71
C ALA A 101 -0.45 3.33 -9.08
N SER A 102 0.53 3.42 -8.16
CA SER A 102 1.09 2.28 -7.40
C SER A 102 1.55 1.14 -8.32
N HIS A 103 0.94 -0.03 -8.20
CA HIS A 103 1.30 -1.25 -8.94
C HIS A 103 0.73 -1.35 -10.36
N ASN A 104 -0.07 -0.37 -10.81
CA ASN A 104 -0.62 -0.37 -12.17
C ASN A 104 0.49 -0.20 -13.24
N PRO A 105 0.26 -0.63 -14.50
CA PRO A 105 1.19 -0.36 -15.61
C PRO A 105 1.34 1.15 -15.87
N PHE A 106 2.38 1.52 -16.62
CA PHE A 106 2.77 2.93 -16.86
C PHE A 106 1.69 3.78 -17.56
N ALA A 107 0.78 3.14 -18.30
CA ALA A 107 -0.32 3.82 -19.01
C ALA A 107 -1.35 4.46 -18.06
N ASP A 108 -1.43 3.98 -16.83
CA ASP A 108 -2.27 4.56 -15.79
C ASP A 108 -1.47 5.54 -14.92
N ASN A 109 -2.16 6.50 -14.32
CA ASN A 109 -1.61 7.34 -13.27
C ASN A 109 -2.71 7.73 -12.26
N GLY A 110 -2.32 8.44 -11.19
CA GLY A 110 -3.25 8.87 -10.17
C GLY A 110 -2.72 10.03 -9.34
N ILE A 111 -3.61 10.64 -8.59
CA ILE A 111 -3.30 11.73 -7.66
C ILE A 111 -3.82 11.33 -6.29
N LYS A 112 -2.90 11.24 -5.32
CA LYS A 112 -3.20 10.97 -3.91
C LYS A 112 -2.88 12.19 -3.07
N PHE A 113 -3.58 12.34 -1.95
CA PHE A 113 -3.40 13.49 -1.05
C PHE A 113 -3.12 13.04 0.37
N PHE A 114 -2.25 13.77 1.06
CA PHE A 114 -1.94 13.62 2.47
C PHE A 114 -2.13 14.94 3.20
N SER A 115 -2.79 14.90 4.36
CA SER A 115 -2.93 16.06 5.25
C SER A 115 -1.58 16.54 5.79
N ALA A 116 -1.57 17.68 6.45
CA ALA A 116 -0.39 18.22 7.17
C ALA A 116 0.20 17.23 8.19
N GLN A 117 -0.60 16.28 8.69
CA GLN A 117 -0.17 15.22 9.59
C GLN A 117 0.38 13.98 8.85
N GLY A 118 0.49 14.00 7.52
CA GLY A 118 0.93 12.85 6.71
C GLY A 118 -0.07 11.69 6.73
N LYS A 119 -1.36 11.99 6.88
CA LYS A 119 -2.46 11.01 6.88
C LYS A 119 -3.36 11.23 5.68
N LYS A 120 -4.06 10.18 5.25
CA LYS A 120 -5.11 10.31 4.22
C LYS A 120 -6.17 11.32 4.65
N LEU A 121 -6.76 11.99 3.68
CA LEU A 121 -7.80 12.99 3.90
C LEU A 121 -9.17 12.34 4.17
N SER A 122 -10.05 13.09 4.84
CA SER A 122 -11.41 12.65 5.12
C SER A 122 -12.32 12.75 3.90
N ASP A 123 -13.37 11.93 3.85
CA ASP A 123 -14.40 12.01 2.81
C ASP A 123 -15.00 13.40 2.67
N ALA A 124 -15.26 14.08 3.80
CA ALA A 124 -15.81 15.43 3.83
C ALA A 124 -14.88 16.45 3.15
N TRP A 125 -13.55 16.28 3.29
CA TRP A 125 -12.60 17.14 2.59
C TRP A 125 -12.61 16.87 1.08
N GLU A 126 -12.63 15.59 0.66
CA GLU A 126 -12.71 15.18 -0.74
C GLU A 126 -14.00 15.69 -1.40
N GLU A 127 -15.16 15.60 -0.71
CA GLU A 127 -16.44 16.16 -1.16
C GLU A 127 -16.38 17.69 -1.33
N THR A 128 -15.70 18.38 -0.42
CA THR A 128 -15.51 19.83 -0.51
C THR A 128 -14.69 20.21 -1.73
N VAL A 129 -13.63 19.46 -2.02
CA VAL A 129 -12.81 19.66 -3.23
C VAL A 129 -13.62 19.40 -4.49
N GLU A 130 -14.39 18.31 -4.57
CA GLU A 130 -15.23 18.03 -5.74
C GLU A 130 -16.30 19.11 -5.96
N ALA A 131 -16.92 19.61 -4.91
CA ALA A 131 -17.86 20.73 -4.98
C ALA A 131 -17.20 21.99 -5.55
N THR A 132 -15.98 22.31 -5.05
CA THR A 132 -15.20 23.47 -5.53
C THR A 132 -14.73 23.29 -6.98
N LEU A 133 -14.44 22.07 -7.42
CA LEU A 133 -14.04 21.74 -8.79
C LEU A 133 -15.16 22.01 -9.81
N LEU A 134 -16.41 21.95 -9.39
CA LEU A 134 -17.58 22.25 -10.26
C LEU A 134 -17.83 23.76 -10.44
N GLU A 135 -17.22 24.59 -9.58
CA GLU A 135 -17.31 26.03 -9.71
C GLU A 135 -16.38 26.57 -10.82
N ASP A 136 -16.71 27.74 -11.36
CA ASP A 136 -15.79 28.44 -12.25
C ASP A 136 -14.51 28.84 -11.51
N PRO A 137 -13.32 28.63 -12.11
CA PRO A 137 -12.07 28.99 -11.45
C PRO A 137 -11.94 30.51 -11.29
N VAL A 138 -11.49 30.92 -10.11
CA VAL A 138 -11.20 32.33 -9.81
C VAL A 138 -9.69 32.45 -9.56
N TRP A 139 -8.99 33.00 -10.54
CA TRP A 139 -7.54 33.19 -10.51
C TRP A 139 -7.17 34.36 -9.59
N VAL A 140 -6.11 34.20 -8.82
CA VAL A 140 -5.60 35.30 -7.98
C VAL A 140 -4.84 36.33 -8.84
N ASP A 141 -4.72 37.56 -8.31
CA ASP A 141 -3.91 38.62 -8.93
C ASP A 141 -2.41 38.22 -9.00
N SER A 142 -1.67 38.78 -9.96
CA SER A 142 -0.24 38.51 -10.16
C SER A 142 0.60 38.60 -8.89
N ALA A 143 0.30 39.54 -8.00
CA ALA A 143 1.02 39.72 -6.73
C ALA A 143 0.75 38.62 -5.71
N ALA A 144 -0.34 37.87 -5.87
CA ALA A 144 -0.78 36.81 -4.96
C ALA A 144 -0.50 35.40 -5.50
N LEU A 145 0.11 35.26 -6.68
CA LEU A 145 0.48 33.96 -7.23
C LEU A 145 1.44 33.20 -6.28
N GLY A 146 1.24 31.90 -6.16
CA GLY A 146 2.15 31.02 -5.46
C GLY A 146 3.48 30.86 -6.18
N LYS A 147 4.51 30.43 -5.46
CA LYS A 147 5.85 30.18 -5.97
C LYS A 147 6.20 28.71 -5.87
N THR A 148 6.97 28.25 -6.85
CA THR A 148 7.50 26.88 -6.85
C THR A 148 8.98 26.86 -6.54
N ARG A 149 9.40 25.91 -5.71
CA ARG A 149 10.80 25.55 -5.46
C ARG A 149 10.98 24.04 -5.44
N ARG A 150 12.22 23.60 -5.54
CA ARG A 150 12.58 22.17 -5.41
C ARG A 150 13.21 21.93 -4.03
N LEU A 151 12.98 20.73 -3.47
CA LEU A 151 13.66 20.22 -2.29
C LEU A 151 14.67 19.17 -2.75
N ASP A 152 15.92 19.56 -2.89
CA ASP A 152 16.97 18.73 -3.50
C ASP A 152 17.42 17.56 -2.60
N ASP A 153 17.23 17.67 -1.29
CA ASP A 153 17.62 16.68 -0.28
C ASP A 153 16.44 15.76 0.17
N ALA A 154 15.30 15.78 -0.53
CA ALA A 154 14.11 15.01 -0.20
C ALA A 154 14.41 13.51 0.00
N ALA A 155 15.16 12.89 -0.91
CA ALA A 155 15.56 11.49 -0.85
C ALA A 155 16.43 11.20 0.38
N GLY A 156 17.43 12.02 0.68
CA GLY A 156 18.31 11.86 1.84
C GLY A 156 17.55 11.94 3.17
N ARG A 157 16.62 12.89 3.30
CA ARG A 157 15.78 13.02 4.50
C ARG A 157 14.93 11.77 4.75
N TYR A 158 14.38 11.19 3.69
CA TYR A 158 13.57 9.99 3.83
C TYR A 158 14.43 8.73 4.09
N ILE A 159 15.63 8.64 3.51
CA ILE A 159 16.60 7.57 3.85
C ILE A 159 16.91 7.60 5.35
N GLU A 160 17.25 8.76 5.89
CA GLU A 160 17.53 8.91 7.32
C GLU A 160 16.31 8.55 8.19
N PHE A 161 15.12 8.97 7.76
CA PHE A 161 13.89 8.58 8.44
C PHE A 161 13.70 7.05 8.45
N CYS A 162 13.82 6.37 7.30
CA CYS A 162 13.70 4.91 7.24
C CYS A 162 14.70 4.24 8.18
N LYS A 163 15.98 4.63 8.13
CA LYS A 163 17.03 4.09 9.00
C LYS A 163 16.72 4.29 10.47
N SER A 164 16.14 5.43 10.86
CA SER A 164 15.76 5.73 12.25
C SER A 164 14.67 4.81 12.80
N THR A 165 13.96 4.07 11.95
CA THR A 165 12.94 3.09 12.36
C THR A 165 13.52 1.72 12.70
N PHE A 166 14.77 1.46 12.31
CA PHE A 166 15.55 0.26 12.65
C PHE A 166 16.33 0.49 13.95
N SER A 167 16.48 -0.54 14.77
CA SER A 167 17.18 -0.41 16.06
C SER A 167 18.66 -0.05 15.87
N ASN A 168 19.13 0.93 16.61
CA ASN A 168 20.55 1.35 16.59
C ASN A 168 21.52 0.29 17.12
N ASP A 169 21.03 -0.70 17.88
CA ASP A 169 21.84 -1.81 18.41
C ASP A 169 22.02 -2.95 17.41
N LEU A 170 21.35 -2.85 16.24
CA LEU A 170 21.39 -3.86 15.19
C LEU A 170 22.09 -3.32 13.92
N THR A 171 22.59 -4.23 13.12
CA THR A 171 23.22 -3.93 11.85
C THR A 171 22.87 -5.00 10.82
N LEU A 172 22.79 -4.62 9.53
CA LEU A 172 22.63 -5.55 8.42
C LEU A 172 23.98 -6.05 7.88
N LYS A 173 25.10 -5.74 8.57
CA LYS A 173 26.42 -6.17 8.14
C LYS A 173 26.51 -7.71 8.09
N GLY A 174 26.98 -8.19 6.95
CA GLY A 174 27.11 -9.64 6.67
C GLY A 174 25.91 -10.23 5.95
N LEU A 175 24.82 -9.49 5.80
CA LEU A 175 23.69 -9.89 4.98
C LEU A 175 23.88 -9.42 3.53
N LYS A 176 23.56 -10.30 2.57
CA LYS A 176 23.45 -9.99 1.16
C LYS A 176 21.97 -9.92 0.79
N ILE A 177 21.53 -8.77 0.29
CA ILE A 177 20.11 -8.49 0.02
C ILE A 177 19.92 -8.07 -1.44
N VAL A 178 19.03 -8.77 -2.16
CA VAL A 178 18.55 -8.31 -3.47
C VAL A 178 17.37 -7.36 -3.23
N VAL A 179 17.44 -6.16 -3.81
CA VAL A 179 16.39 -5.15 -3.71
C VAL A 179 15.81 -4.88 -5.08
N ASP A 180 14.53 -5.18 -5.24
CA ASP A 180 13.75 -4.88 -6.44
C ASP A 180 12.85 -3.67 -6.19
N ALA A 181 13.17 -2.56 -6.85
CA ALA A 181 12.43 -1.31 -6.71
C ALA A 181 11.36 -1.11 -7.82
N ALA A 182 10.98 -2.15 -8.54
CA ALA A 182 9.92 -2.14 -9.57
C ALA A 182 10.11 -1.09 -10.69
N HIS A 183 11.32 -0.63 -10.95
CA HIS A 183 11.60 0.60 -11.74
C HIS A 183 10.80 1.82 -11.26
N GLY A 184 10.37 1.81 -9.99
CA GLY A 184 9.48 2.77 -9.36
C GLY A 184 10.18 3.86 -8.56
N ALA A 185 9.41 4.54 -7.72
CA ALA A 185 9.83 5.72 -6.97
C ALA A 185 11.00 5.49 -6.01
N ALA A 186 11.18 4.25 -5.54
CA ALA A 186 12.24 3.88 -4.60
C ALA A 186 13.57 3.49 -5.26
N TYR A 187 13.73 3.58 -6.59
CA TYR A 187 14.86 3.04 -7.34
C TYR A 187 16.24 3.55 -6.86
N GLN A 188 16.33 4.78 -6.38
CA GLN A 188 17.56 5.34 -5.81
C GLN A 188 17.62 5.24 -4.29
N ILE A 189 16.48 5.16 -3.63
CA ILE A 189 16.34 5.24 -2.17
C ILE A 189 16.51 3.86 -1.54
N ALA A 190 15.76 2.86 -2.03
CA ALA A 190 15.73 1.54 -1.41
C ALA A 190 17.11 0.87 -1.30
N PRO A 191 17.94 0.83 -2.36
CA PRO A 191 19.27 0.25 -2.24
C PRO A 191 20.14 0.96 -1.20
N LYS A 192 20.03 2.30 -1.08
CA LYS A 192 20.82 3.08 -0.13
C LYS A 192 20.45 2.82 1.31
N VAL A 193 19.14 2.70 1.62
CA VAL A 193 18.66 2.42 2.98
C VAL A 193 19.33 1.16 3.55
N PHE A 194 19.30 0.06 2.80
CA PHE A 194 19.89 -1.20 3.27
C PHE A 194 21.42 -1.18 3.25
N HIS A 195 22.02 -0.55 2.25
CA HIS A 195 23.48 -0.39 2.15
C HIS A 195 24.03 0.43 3.34
N GLU A 196 23.40 1.55 3.68
CA GLU A 196 23.84 2.41 4.78
C GLU A 196 23.65 1.76 6.16
N LEU A 197 22.79 0.74 6.29
CA LEU A 197 22.68 -0.10 7.46
C LEU A 197 23.64 -1.29 7.48
N GLY A 198 24.51 -1.42 6.44
CA GLY A 198 25.64 -2.34 6.38
C GLY A 198 25.45 -3.55 5.46
N ALA A 199 24.31 -3.73 4.80
CA ALA A 199 24.08 -4.85 3.88
C ALA A 199 24.93 -4.74 2.59
N GLU A 200 25.33 -5.91 2.04
CA GLU A 200 25.72 -6.03 0.64
C GLU A 200 24.44 -6.02 -0.21
N VAL A 201 24.25 -4.98 -1.03
CA VAL A 201 23.01 -4.78 -1.77
C VAL A 201 23.20 -5.05 -3.26
N ILE A 202 22.34 -5.90 -3.82
CA ILE A 202 22.19 -6.12 -5.25
C ILE A 202 20.88 -5.49 -5.70
N ALA A 203 20.95 -4.45 -6.51
CA ALA A 203 19.79 -3.71 -6.96
C ALA A 203 19.28 -4.23 -8.31
N ILE A 204 18.00 -4.58 -8.38
CA ILE A 204 17.27 -4.88 -9.62
C ILE A 204 16.04 -3.99 -9.71
N GLY A 205 15.42 -3.87 -10.87
CA GLY A 205 14.28 -2.96 -11.02
C GLY A 205 14.64 -1.49 -10.72
N CYS A 206 15.89 -1.06 -10.95
CA CYS A 206 16.38 0.27 -10.58
C CYS A 206 16.82 1.14 -11.78
N ALA A 207 16.39 0.82 -13.00
CA ALA A 207 16.68 1.57 -14.23
C ALA A 207 15.36 2.03 -14.91
N PRO A 208 14.64 3.02 -14.32
CA PRO A 208 13.39 3.50 -14.87
C PRO A 208 13.63 4.25 -16.20
N ASP A 209 12.78 3.97 -17.20
CA ASP A 209 12.74 4.65 -18.49
C ASP A 209 11.44 5.45 -18.72
N GLY A 210 10.56 5.47 -17.71
CA GLY A 210 9.25 6.12 -17.75
C GLY A 210 8.12 5.23 -18.25
N LEU A 211 8.44 4.06 -18.85
CA LEU A 211 7.47 3.15 -19.48
C LEU A 211 7.56 1.73 -18.91
N ASN A 212 8.49 1.46 -18.00
CA ASN A 212 8.81 0.13 -17.49
C ASN A 212 8.47 -0.10 -16.01
N ILE A 213 7.82 0.86 -15.34
CA ILE A 213 7.39 0.69 -13.93
C ILE A 213 6.51 -0.56 -13.77
N ASN A 214 6.81 -1.41 -12.76
CA ASN A 214 6.14 -2.68 -12.47
C ASN A 214 6.17 -3.73 -13.61
N LYS A 215 6.94 -3.53 -14.66
CA LYS A 215 6.94 -4.44 -15.81
C LYS A 215 7.86 -5.64 -15.58
N GLY A 216 7.26 -6.77 -15.16
CA GLY A 216 7.98 -8.02 -14.91
C GLY A 216 8.96 -7.96 -13.73
N VAL A 217 8.78 -6.99 -12.83
CA VAL A 217 9.59 -6.75 -11.63
C VAL A 217 8.69 -6.23 -10.50
N GLY A 218 9.22 -6.20 -9.28
CA GLY A 218 8.58 -5.65 -8.10
C GLY A 218 7.59 -6.59 -7.43
N ALA A 219 6.86 -6.07 -6.44
CA ALA A 219 6.01 -6.85 -5.54
C ALA A 219 4.85 -7.58 -6.22
N THR A 220 4.44 -7.18 -7.42
CA THR A 220 3.41 -7.86 -8.22
C THR A 220 3.96 -8.89 -9.20
N HIS A 221 5.28 -8.92 -9.41
CA HIS A 221 6.00 -9.85 -10.30
C HIS A 221 7.29 -10.30 -9.63
N PRO A 222 7.20 -11.07 -8.51
CA PRO A 222 8.36 -11.42 -7.69
C PRO A 222 9.28 -12.47 -8.31
N GLU A 223 8.96 -13.01 -9.49
CA GLU A 223 9.71 -14.09 -10.15
C GLU A 223 11.15 -13.65 -10.44
N ALA A 224 11.34 -12.40 -10.88
CA ALA A 224 12.67 -11.84 -11.14
C ALA A 224 13.50 -11.74 -9.85
N LEU A 225 12.88 -11.35 -8.74
CA LEU A 225 13.51 -11.31 -7.43
C LEU A 225 13.91 -12.70 -6.93
N VAL A 226 12.99 -13.68 -7.03
CA VAL A 226 13.26 -15.09 -6.65
C VAL A 226 14.46 -15.65 -7.41
N GLN A 227 14.52 -15.39 -8.71
CA GLN A 227 15.64 -15.84 -9.53
C GLN A 227 16.94 -15.15 -9.14
N ALA A 228 16.92 -13.83 -8.94
CA ALA A 228 18.11 -13.07 -8.56
C ALA A 228 18.64 -13.48 -7.17
N VAL A 229 17.78 -13.75 -6.19
CA VAL A 229 18.19 -14.25 -4.87
C VAL A 229 18.97 -15.55 -5.00
N LYS A 230 18.47 -16.51 -5.79
CA LYS A 230 19.13 -17.81 -6.02
C LYS A 230 20.45 -17.65 -6.77
N ASP A 231 20.47 -16.88 -7.84
CA ASP A 231 21.66 -16.69 -8.70
C ASP A 231 22.79 -15.99 -7.96
N GLN A 232 22.47 -15.08 -7.06
CA GLN A 232 23.42 -14.30 -6.31
C GLN A 232 23.79 -14.94 -4.96
N GLY A 233 23.11 -16.01 -4.55
CA GLY A 233 23.27 -16.60 -3.23
C GLY A 233 23.00 -15.58 -2.12
N ALA A 234 21.92 -14.79 -2.29
CA ALA A 234 21.57 -13.77 -1.32
C ALA A 234 20.77 -14.35 -0.15
N ASP A 235 20.90 -13.74 1.04
CA ASP A 235 20.18 -14.14 2.23
C ASP A 235 18.69 -13.79 2.11
N TYR A 236 18.39 -12.62 1.55
CA TYR A 236 17.04 -12.10 1.38
C TYR A 236 16.85 -11.38 0.05
N GLY A 237 15.61 -11.41 -0.42
CA GLY A 237 15.11 -10.56 -1.48
C GLY A 237 13.97 -9.68 -0.97
N ILE A 238 13.93 -8.43 -1.39
CA ILE A 238 12.93 -7.43 -1.02
C ILE A 238 12.37 -6.84 -2.30
N ALA A 239 11.06 -7.04 -2.57
CA ALA A 239 10.37 -6.41 -3.69
C ALA A 239 9.42 -5.34 -3.18
N LEU A 240 9.51 -4.16 -3.78
CA LEU A 240 8.58 -3.05 -3.60
C LEU A 240 7.68 -2.93 -4.84
N ASP A 241 6.56 -2.22 -4.73
CA ASP A 241 5.80 -1.82 -5.90
C ASP A 241 6.20 -0.41 -6.40
N GLY A 242 5.55 0.07 -7.44
CA GLY A 242 5.95 1.29 -8.15
C GLY A 242 6.05 2.55 -7.29
N ASP A 243 5.30 2.68 -6.21
CA ASP A 243 5.37 3.80 -5.27
C ASP A 243 5.82 3.39 -3.85
N ALA A 244 6.26 2.13 -3.72
CA ALA A 244 6.93 1.55 -2.56
C ALA A 244 6.09 1.59 -1.26
N ASP A 245 4.77 1.53 -1.37
CA ASP A 245 3.87 1.35 -0.24
C ASP A 245 3.57 -0.11 0.07
N ARG A 246 4.03 -1.06 -0.79
CA ARG A 246 3.91 -2.51 -0.65
C ARG A 246 5.25 -3.20 -0.61
N LEU A 247 5.24 -4.38 0.02
CA LEU A 247 6.41 -5.21 0.27
C LEU A 247 6.12 -6.69 0.04
N GLN A 248 7.04 -7.37 -0.62
CA GLN A 248 7.15 -8.84 -0.63
C GLN A 248 8.58 -9.22 -0.23
N PHE A 249 8.72 -10.35 0.45
CA PHE A 249 10.04 -10.89 0.84
C PHE A 249 10.30 -12.25 0.22
N VAL A 250 11.57 -12.52 -0.08
CA VAL A 250 12.06 -13.83 -0.52
C VAL A 250 13.23 -14.23 0.38
N ASP A 251 13.28 -15.48 0.83
CA ASP A 251 14.43 -16.00 1.57
C ASP A 251 15.48 -16.64 0.65
N ALA A 252 16.62 -17.08 1.22
CA ALA A 252 17.72 -17.71 0.49
C ALA A 252 17.32 -18.98 -0.31
N THR A 253 16.22 -19.62 0.06
CA THR A 253 15.69 -20.80 -0.66
C THR A 253 14.86 -20.43 -1.89
N GLY A 254 14.48 -19.15 -2.00
CA GLY A 254 13.56 -18.62 -2.99
C GLY A 254 12.09 -18.74 -2.58
N ARG A 255 11.79 -19.00 -1.30
CA ARG A 255 10.43 -18.95 -0.77
C ARG A 255 9.96 -17.50 -0.68
N LEU A 256 8.79 -17.24 -1.27
CA LEU A 256 8.10 -15.95 -1.18
C LEU A 256 7.25 -15.90 0.10
N PHE A 257 7.33 -14.78 0.81
CA PHE A 257 6.53 -14.46 2.00
C PHE A 257 5.62 -13.27 1.68
N ASN A 258 4.33 -13.44 1.90
CA ASN A 258 3.34 -12.41 1.63
C ASN A 258 3.10 -11.48 2.84
N GLY A 259 2.32 -10.42 2.65
CA GLY A 259 2.07 -9.43 3.69
C GLY A 259 1.42 -10.00 4.96
N ASP A 260 0.66 -11.09 4.88
CA ASP A 260 0.04 -11.72 6.05
C ASP A 260 1.11 -12.36 6.96
N GLU A 261 2.07 -13.07 6.35
CA GLU A 261 3.22 -13.67 7.08
C GLU A 261 4.13 -12.58 7.65
N LEU A 262 4.38 -11.51 6.88
CA LEU A 262 5.20 -10.39 7.31
C LEU A 262 4.55 -9.62 8.48
N LEU A 263 3.24 -9.42 8.47
CA LEU A 263 2.50 -8.85 9.60
C LEU A 263 2.67 -9.69 10.87
N TYR A 264 2.56 -11.03 10.73
CA TYR A 264 2.81 -11.92 11.87
C TYR A 264 4.24 -11.76 12.42
N LEU A 265 5.26 -11.69 11.55
CA LEU A 265 6.66 -11.50 11.97
C LEU A 265 6.84 -10.19 12.74
N MET A 266 6.23 -9.09 12.27
CA MET A 266 6.28 -7.79 12.96
C MET A 266 5.62 -7.85 14.34
N VAL A 267 4.52 -8.57 14.50
CA VAL A 267 3.85 -8.78 15.79
C VAL A 267 4.71 -9.66 16.71
N ALA A 268 5.23 -10.76 16.17
CA ALA A 268 6.03 -11.72 16.93
C ALA A 268 7.32 -11.10 17.50
N ASP A 269 7.99 -10.24 16.72
CA ASP A 269 9.18 -9.49 17.14
C ASP A 269 8.87 -8.58 18.33
N ARG A 270 7.75 -7.84 18.26
CA ARG A 270 7.38 -6.96 19.37
C ARG A 270 7.07 -7.71 20.66
N LEU A 271 6.33 -8.81 20.54
CA LEU A 271 6.07 -9.68 21.69
C LEU A 271 7.36 -10.28 22.28
N ALA A 272 8.33 -10.63 21.43
CA ALA A 272 9.63 -11.14 21.88
C ALA A 272 10.49 -10.07 22.59
N ARG A 273 10.21 -8.79 22.33
CA ARG A 273 10.84 -7.65 23.00
C ARG A 273 10.02 -7.11 24.19
N ASP A 274 9.04 -7.89 24.67
CA ASP A 274 8.13 -7.51 25.76
C ASP A 274 7.31 -6.22 25.47
N GLU A 275 7.12 -5.87 24.20
CA GLU A 275 6.25 -4.77 23.80
C GLU A 275 4.79 -5.22 23.79
N ALA A 276 3.90 -4.38 24.32
CA ALA A 276 2.47 -4.70 24.32
C ALA A 276 1.87 -4.63 22.90
N VAL A 277 1.30 -5.73 22.43
CA VAL A 277 0.55 -5.79 21.18
C VAL A 277 -0.88 -6.26 21.47
N PRO A 278 -1.80 -5.34 21.83
CA PRO A 278 -3.17 -5.72 22.19
C PRO A 278 -3.94 -6.33 21.03
N GLY A 279 -3.61 -5.94 19.80
CA GLY A 279 -4.24 -6.48 18.61
C GLY A 279 -3.56 -6.08 17.31
N ALA A 280 -3.94 -6.77 16.24
CA ALA A 280 -3.55 -6.49 14.87
C ALA A 280 -4.78 -6.48 13.95
N VAL A 281 -4.70 -5.72 12.86
CA VAL A 281 -5.78 -5.60 11.88
C VAL A 281 -5.32 -6.15 10.54
N GLY A 282 -6.05 -7.13 10.04
CA GLY A 282 -5.92 -7.60 8.65
C GLY A 282 -7.15 -7.21 7.83
N THR A 283 -7.30 -7.83 6.66
CA THR A 283 -8.48 -7.66 5.82
C THR A 283 -9.32 -8.94 5.78
N LEU A 284 -10.48 -8.87 5.15
CA LEU A 284 -11.29 -10.04 4.83
C LEU A 284 -10.50 -11.10 4.04
N MET A 285 -9.41 -10.71 3.38
CA MET A 285 -8.56 -11.61 2.59
C MET A 285 -7.40 -12.22 3.37
N THR A 286 -7.09 -11.72 4.57
CA THR A 286 -5.99 -12.25 5.40
C THR A 286 -6.19 -13.73 5.68
N ASN A 287 -5.12 -14.50 5.53
CA ASN A 287 -5.15 -15.96 5.71
C ASN A 287 -5.55 -16.34 7.15
N LEU A 288 -6.44 -17.33 7.28
CA LEU A 288 -6.96 -17.77 8.57
C LEU A 288 -5.86 -18.31 9.49
N ALA A 289 -4.83 -18.94 8.92
CA ALA A 289 -3.70 -19.44 9.72
C ALA A 289 -3.02 -18.32 10.53
N ILE A 290 -2.89 -17.11 9.96
CA ILE A 290 -2.30 -15.95 10.63
C ILE A 290 -3.20 -15.46 11.77
N GLU A 291 -4.51 -15.37 11.54
CA GLU A 291 -5.46 -15.03 12.60
C GLU A 291 -5.39 -16.02 13.76
N VAL A 292 -5.36 -17.32 13.47
CA VAL A 292 -5.27 -18.39 14.48
C VAL A 292 -3.95 -18.28 15.24
N ALA A 293 -2.82 -18.08 14.55
CA ALA A 293 -1.50 -17.96 15.16
C ALA A 293 -1.38 -16.73 16.08
N LEU A 294 -1.95 -15.59 15.69
CA LEU A 294 -1.99 -14.38 16.50
C LEU A 294 -2.85 -14.57 17.76
N LYS A 295 -4.03 -15.17 17.61
CA LYS A 295 -4.92 -15.48 18.77
C LYS A 295 -4.24 -16.43 19.77
N GLN A 296 -3.49 -17.42 19.30
CA GLN A 296 -2.74 -18.33 20.18
C GLN A 296 -1.67 -17.61 21.00
N ARG A 297 -1.17 -16.47 20.51
CA ARG A 297 -0.23 -15.59 21.25
C ARG A 297 -0.94 -14.54 22.13
N GLY A 298 -2.26 -14.60 22.25
CA GLY A 298 -3.05 -13.63 23.02
C GLY A 298 -3.28 -12.29 22.33
N VAL A 299 -2.95 -12.17 21.04
CA VAL A 299 -3.16 -10.96 20.25
C VAL A 299 -4.57 -11.00 19.63
N GLN A 300 -5.37 -9.97 19.89
CA GLN A 300 -6.67 -9.84 19.23
C GLN A 300 -6.47 -9.60 17.73
N PHE A 301 -7.36 -10.17 16.91
CA PHE A 301 -7.32 -9.97 15.47
C PHE A 301 -8.67 -9.49 14.95
N VAL A 302 -8.67 -8.43 14.15
CA VAL A 302 -9.87 -7.87 13.52
C VAL A 302 -9.68 -7.80 12.03
N ARG A 303 -10.73 -8.19 11.28
CA ARG A 303 -10.78 -8.11 9.82
C ARG A 303 -11.49 -6.83 9.38
N ALA A 304 -10.77 -5.94 8.73
CA ALA A 304 -11.33 -4.80 8.01
C ALA A 304 -11.83 -5.20 6.61
N LYS A 305 -12.57 -4.34 5.95
CA LYS A 305 -12.80 -4.45 4.51
C LYS A 305 -11.46 -4.38 3.78
N VAL A 306 -11.41 -4.92 2.55
CA VAL A 306 -10.22 -4.85 1.70
C VAL A 306 -9.94 -3.40 1.32
N GLY A 307 -8.72 -2.97 1.53
CA GLY A 307 -8.24 -1.60 1.28
C GLY A 307 -7.59 -1.00 2.53
N ASP A 308 -6.42 -0.42 2.35
CA ASP A 308 -5.58 0.17 3.39
C ASP A 308 -6.31 1.21 4.26
N ARG A 309 -7.20 2.00 3.65
CA ARG A 309 -8.03 2.97 4.35
C ARG A 309 -8.85 2.32 5.46
N TYR A 310 -9.50 1.19 5.18
CA TYR A 310 -10.33 0.48 6.16
C TYR A 310 -9.49 -0.15 7.27
N VAL A 311 -8.29 -0.63 6.95
CA VAL A 311 -7.34 -1.13 7.96
C VAL A 311 -6.92 0.02 8.89
N LEU A 312 -6.59 1.20 8.34
CA LEU A 312 -6.24 2.40 9.10
C LEU A 312 -7.38 2.87 10.01
N GLU A 313 -8.62 2.89 9.51
CA GLU A 313 -9.81 3.26 10.29
C GLU A 313 -9.95 2.37 11.52
N VAL A 314 -9.88 1.04 11.35
CA VAL A 314 -9.98 0.10 12.47
C VAL A 314 -8.81 0.23 13.44
N LEU A 315 -7.58 0.45 12.96
CA LEU A 315 -6.41 0.68 13.81
C LEU A 315 -6.61 1.92 14.68
N HIS A 316 -7.10 3.02 14.11
CA HIS A 316 -7.38 4.25 14.85
C HIS A 316 -8.50 4.05 15.88
N ASP A 317 -9.60 3.40 15.50
CA ASP A 317 -10.74 3.15 16.40
C ASP A 317 -10.35 2.28 17.60
N LYS A 318 -9.45 1.31 17.39
CA LYS A 318 -8.96 0.41 18.44
C LYS A 318 -7.77 0.95 19.22
N GLY A 319 -7.10 2.00 18.73
CA GLY A 319 -5.83 2.46 19.26
C GLY A 319 -4.70 1.45 19.06
N TRP A 320 -4.76 0.60 18.02
CA TRP A 320 -3.76 -0.39 17.70
C TRP A 320 -2.76 0.13 16.67
N LEU A 321 -1.59 -0.50 16.62
CA LEU A 321 -0.45 0.01 15.85
C LEU A 321 -0.12 -0.82 14.60
N LEU A 322 -0.43 -2.12 14.61
CA LEU A 322 0.00 -3.05 13.56
C LEU A 322 -1.18 -3.57 12.75
N GLY A 323 -1.04 -3.49 11.44
CA GLY A 323 -2.02 -4.02 10.51
C GLY A 323 -1.46 -4.16 9.11
N GLY A 324 -2.25 -4.75 8.21
CA GLY A 324 -1.83 -4.86 6.81
C GLY A 324 -2.69 -5.79 5.98
N GLU A 325 -2.25 -5.95 4.76
CA GLU A 325 -2.89 -6.78 3.74
C GLU A 325 -1.91 -7.81 3.18
N GLY A 326 -2.40 -8.96 2.76
CA GLY A 326 -1.59 -9.99 2.08
C GLY A 326 -0.87 -9.49 0.83
N SER A 327 -1.35 -8.41 0.22
CA SER A 327 -0.69 -7.70 -0.89
C SER A 327 0.65 -7.04 -0.52
N GLY A 328 0.99 -6.99 0.78
CA GLY A 328 2.23 -6.40 1.29
C GLY A 328 2.11 -4.94 1.74
N HIS A 329 0.92 -4.34 1.73
CA HIS A 329 0.71 -3.03 2.34
C HIS A 329 0.61 -3.20 3.84
N LEU A 330 1.70 -2.86 4.54
CA LEU A 330 1.86 -3.07 5.98
C LEU A 330 1.93 -1.74 6.73
N LEU A 331 1.37 -1.72 7.93
CA LEU A 331 1.23 -0.56 8.78
C LEU A 331 1.90 -0.81 10.13
N ALA A 332 2.78 0.10 10.53
CA ALA A 332 3.36 0.21 11.87
C ALA A 332 3.19 1.68 12.31
N LEU A 333 2.05 2.01 12.91
CA LEU A 333 1.63 3.41 13.14
C LEU A 333 2.47 4.16 14.16
N ASP A 334 3.27 3.47 14.97
CA ASP A 334 4.31 4.06 15.82
C ASP A 334 5.57 4.45 15.03
N LYS A 335 5.76 3.89 13.84
CA LYS A 335 6.90 4.19 12.95
C LYS A 335 6.50 5.19 11.86
N HIS A 336 5.42 4.93 11.16
CA HIS A 336 4.94 5.79 10.09
C HIS A 336 3.41 5.93 10.09
N THR A 337 2.88 7.03 9.55
CA THR A 337 1.44 7.35 9.51
C THR A 337 0.67 6.64 8.38
N THR A 338 1.37 5.96 7.47
CA THR A 338 0.81 5.24 6.32
C THR A 338 1.62 3.96 6.08
N GLY A 339 1.17 3.08 5.18
CA GLY A 339 1.93 1.94 4.74
C GLY A 339 3.23 2.35 4.06
N ASP A 340 4.29 1.63 4.38
CA ASP A 340 5.66 1.93 3.93
C ASP A 340 6.43 0.62 3.74
N GLY A 341 6.74 0.29 2.49
CA GLY A 341 7.45 -0.94 2.17
C GLY A 341 8.86 -1.00 2.75
N LEU A 342 9.57 0.14 2.81
CA LEU A 342 10.93 0.20 3.36
C LEU A 342 10.94 0.09 4.88
N VAL A 343 10.08 0.85 5.56
CA VAL A 343 9.94 0.75 7.02
C VAL A 343 9.51 -0.66 7.40
N SER A 344 8.53 -1.24 6.71
CA SER A 344 8.07 -2.61 6.97
C SER A 344 9.17 -3.65 6.74
N ALA A 345 9.97 -3.48 5.66
CA ALA A 345 11.13 -4.35 5.41
C ALA A 345 12.14 -4.29 6.57
N LEU A 346 12.41 -3.09 7.08
CA LEU A 346 13.30 -2.91 8.22
C LEU A 346 12.74 -3.54 9.51
N GLN A 347 11.43 -3.48 9.75
CA GLN A 347 10.82 -4.15 10.90
C GLN A 347 10.94 -5.70 10.79
N VAL A 348 10.77 -6.27 9.59
CA VAL A 348 10.95 -7.71 9.35
C VAL A 348 12.43 -8.12 9.51
N LEU A 349 13.36 -7.35 8.94
CA LEU A 349 14.80 -7.61 9.11
C LEU A 349 15.22 -7.48 10.58
N GLN A 350 14.65 -6.53 11.32
CA GLN A 350 14.87 -6.39 12.76
C GLN A 350 14.46 -7.65 13.52
N ALA A 351 13.31 -8.26 13.17
CA ALA A 351 12.88 -9.52 13.75
C ALA A 351 13.90 -10.65 13.50
N CYS A 352 14.41 -10.75 12.28
CA CYS A 352 15.38 -11.78 11.91
C CYS A 352 16.75 -11.55 12.59
N VAL A 353 17.29 -10.34 12.45
CA VAL A 353 18.63 -10.02 12.99
C VAL A 353 18.63 -10.02 14.52
N GLY A 354 17.59 -9.45 15.15
CA GLY A 354 17.47 -9.35 16.59
C GLY A 354 17.34 -10.72 17.28
N SER A 355 16.65 -11.66 16.63
CA SER A 355 16.49 -13.03 17.14
C SER A 355 17.62 -13.98 16.71
N GLY A 356 18.39 -13.64 15.68
CA GLY A 356 19.34 -14.55 15.02
C GLY A 356 18.66 -15.70 14.26
N GLN A 357 17.39 -15.56 13.92
CA GLN A 357 16.58 -16.59 13.24
C GLN A 357 16.20 -16.14 11.82
N THR A 358 16.02 -17.09 10.92
CA THR A 358 15.46 -16.83 9.59
C THR A 358 13.95 -16.59 9.67
N MET A 359 13.36 -15.97 8.64
CA MET A 359 11.89 -15.83 8.53
C MET A 359 11.17 -17.19 8.62
N ALA A 360 11.71 -18.23 7.99
CA ALA A 360 11.15 -19.58 8.03
C ALA A 360 11.14 -20.16 9.46
N GLN A 361 12.20 -19.92 10.26
CA GLN A 361 12.26 -20.34 11.65
C GLN A 361 11.27 -19.56 12.53
N LEU A 362 11.15 -18.25 12.32
CA LEU A 362 10.19 -17.41 13.06
C LEU A 362 8.72 -17.76 12.75
N LEU A 363 8.46 -18.37 11.59
CA LEU A 363 7.15 -18.87 11.16
C LEU A 363 6.98 -20.37 11.39
N GLU A 364 7.89 -21.02 12.14
CA GLU A 364 7.78 -22.45 12.43
C GLU A 364 6.44 -22.79 13.08
N GLY A 365 5.78 -23.83 12.56
CA GLY A 365 4.45 -24.26 12.98
C GLY A 365 3.29 -23.46 12.35
N ILE A 366 3.57 -22.45 11.52
CA ILE A 366 2.56 -21.70 10.77
C ILE A 366 2.62 -22.11 9.31
N THR A 367 1.53 -22.69 8.84
CA THR A 367 1.34 -23.00 7.42
C THR A 367 0.08 -22.30 6.95
N LEU A 368 0.20 -21.47 5.91
CA LEU A 368 -0.96 -20.79 5.33
C LEU A 368 -1.98 -21.83 4.85
N PHE A 369 -3.25 -21.57 5.15
CA PHE A 369 -4.32 -22.46 4.70
C PHE A 369 -4.50 -22.30 3.19
N PRO A 370 -4.59 -23.41 2.44
CA PRO A 370 -4.95 -23.37 1.04
C PRO A 370 -6.25 -22.60 0.79
N GLN A 371 -6.23 -21.73 -0.21
CA GLN A 371 -7.39 -20.95 -0.65
C GLN A 371 -7.84 -21.41 -2.04
N THR A 372 -9.15 -21.63 -2.21
CA THR A 372 -9.78 -21.80 -3.51
C THR A 372 -10.69 -20.62 -3.79
N LEU A 373 -10.43 -19.90 -4.88
CA LEU A 373 -11.22 -18.77 -5.35
C LEU A 373 -11.91 -19.12 -6.66
N ILE A 374 -13.24 -19.08 -6.69
CA ILE A 374 -14.04 -19.28 -7.90
C ILE A 374 -14.77 -17.98 -8.22
N ASN A 375 -14.56 -17.49 -9.44
CA ASN A 375 -15.26 -16.34 -9.97
C ASN A 375 -16.50 -16.83 -10.74
N VAL A 376 -17.69 -16.48 -10.28
CA VAL A 376 -18.94 -16.86 -10.94
C VAL A 376 -19.53 -15.60 -11.61
N ARG A 377 -19.61 -15.62 -12.93
CA ARG A 377 -20.23 -14.53 -13.70
C ARG A 377 -21.74 -14.65 -13.60
N LEU A 378 -22.38 -13.59 -13.15
CA LEU A 378 -23.83 -13.55 -12.97
C LEU A 378 -24.54 -13.05 -14.24
N THR A 379 -25.76 -13.54 -14.45
CA THR A 379 -26.68 -12.96 -15.41
C THR A 379 -27.04 -11.53 -14.97
N PRO A 380 -27.10 -10.54 -15.88
CA PRO A 380 -27.49 -9.18 -15.53
C PRO A 380 -28.83 -9.15 -14.78
N GLY A 381 -28.87 -8.48 -13.62
CA GLY A 381 -30.04 -8.36 -12.78
C GLY A 381 -30.29 -9.53 -11.80
N PHE A 382 -29.39 -10.52 -11.73
CA PHE A 382 -29.51 -11.61 -10.76
C PHE A 382 -29.18 -11.11 -9.34
N ASP A 383 -30.17 -11.21 -8.44
CA ASP A 383 -30.00 -10.88 -7.02
C ASP A 383 -29.35 -12.05 -6.26
N TRP A 384 -28.01 -12.09 -6.28
CA TRP A 384 -27.27 -13.10 -5.55
C TRP A 384 -27.36 -12.96 -4.01
N GLN A 385 -27.62 -11.74 -3.51
CA GLN A 385 -27.72 -11.47 -2.08
C GLN A 385 -29.00 -12.08 -1.48
N GLY A 386 -30.11 -12.06 -2.25
CA GLY A 386 -31.36 -12.72 -1.89
C GLY A 386 -31.42 -14.21 -2.25
N HIS A 387 -30.36 -14.76 -2.90
CA HIS A 387 -30.38 -16.14 -3.39
C HIS A 387 -30.20 -17.16 -2.26
N GLN A 388 -31.32 -17.69 -1.70
CA GLN A 388 -31.32 -18.60 -0.56
C GLN A 388 -30.44 -19.85 -0.73
N PRO A 389 -30.39 -20.53 -1.93
CA PRO A 389 -29.53 -21.69 -2.11
C PRO A 389 -28.02 -21.40 -1.90
N LEU A 390 -27.56 -20.19 -2.27
CA LEU A 390 -26.19 -19.77 -2.02
C LEU A 390 -25.87 -19.75 -0.52
N TRP A 391 -26.74 -19.16 0.27
CA TRP A 391 -26.54 -19.02 1.71
C TRP A 391 -26.73 -20.34 2.46
N ASP A 392 -27.59 -21.24 1.96
CA ASP A 392 -27.73 -22.59 2.53
C ASP A 392 -26.47 -23.42 2.29
N ALA A 393 -25.90 -23.39 1.07
CA ALA A 393 -24.65 -24.04 0.75
C ALA A 393 -23.46 -23.44 1.52
N THR A 394 -23.48 -22.12 1.73
CA THR A 394 -22.45 -21.41 2.51
C THR A 394 -22.48 -21.87 3.97
N ARG A 395 -23.64 -21.87 4.62
CA ARG A 395 -23.79 -22.34 6.01
C ARG A 395 -23.40 -23.81 6.18
N ALA A 396 -23.77 -24.64 5.20
CA ALA A 396 -23.37 -26.06 5.21
C ALA A 396 -21.85 -26.23 5.14
N ALA A 397 -21.18 -25.46 4.26
CA ALA A 397 -19.72 -25.46 4.16
C ALA A 397 -19.05 -24.91 5.44
N GLU A 398 -19.55 -23.82 6.01
CA GLU A 398 -19.04 -23.27 7.28
C GLU A 398 -19.18 -24.26 8.43
N SER A 399 -20.31 -24.96 8.51
CA SER A 399 -20.51 -26.02 9.52
C SER A 399 -19.57 -27.20 9.33
N GLU A 400 -19.30 -27.61 8.08
CA GLU A 400 -18.35 -28.68 7.74
C GLU A 400 -16.89 -28.29 8.06
N LEU A 401 -16.52 -27.04 7.79
CA LEU A 401 -15.17 -26.52 8.00
C LEU A 401 -14.88 -26.28 9.49
N GLY A 402 -15.87 -25.82 10.25
CA GLY A 402 -15.69 -25.44 11.65
C GLY A 402 -14.52 -24.48 11.84
N ASP A 403 -13.66 -24.72 12.81
CA ASP A 403 -12.45 -23.92 13.07
C ASP A 403 -11.28 -24.20 12.11
N SER A 404 -11.45 -25.17 11.18
CA SER A 404 -10.41 -25.57 10.22
C SER A 404 -10.47 -24.82 8.90
N GLY A 405 -11.47 -23.92 8.72
CA GLY A 405 -11.61 -23.16 7.49
C GLY A 405 -12.64 -22.05 7.59
N ARG A 406 -12.86 -21.35 6.49
CA ARG A 406 -13.88 -20.30 6.37
C ARG A 406 -14.33 -20.09 4.93
N VAL A 407 -15.47 -19.45 4.78
CA VAL A 407 -16.03 -19.03 3.50
C VAL A 407 -16.08 -17.51 3.42
N LEU A 408 -15.77 -16.94 2.27
CA LEU A 408 -15.97 -15.53 1.97
C LEU A 408 -16.62 -15.36 0.60
N ILE A 409 -17.79 -14.75 0.58
CA ILE A 409 -18.53 -14.44 -0.66
C ILE A 409 -18.60 -12.94 -0.81
N ARG A 410 -18.21 -12.43 -1.97
CA ARG A 410 -18.26 -10.99 -2.26
C ARG A 410 -18.47 -10.70 -3.74
N ALA A 411 -19.13 -9.58 -4.04
CA ALA A 411 -19.16 -9.05 -5.39
C ALA A 411 -17.76 -8.59 -5.81
N SER A 412 -17.46 -8.66 -7.12
CA SER A 412 -16.34 -7.95 -7.71
C SER A 412 -16.68 -6.45 -7.77
N GLY A 413 -15.70 -5.60 -7.47
CA GLY A 413 -15.88 -4.15 -7.60
C GLY A 413 -15.85 -3.63 -9.04
N THR A 414 -15.34 -4.43 -9.98
CA THR A 414 -15.06 -3.99 -11.36
C THR A 414 -15.78 -4.81 -12.43
N GLU A 415 -16.27 -5.99 -12.10
CA GLU A 415 -16.89 -6.91 -13.05
C GLU A 415 -18.21 -7.46 -12.49
N PRO A 416 -19.19 -7.82 -13.36
CA PRO A 416 -20.47 -8.40 -12.94
C PRO A 416 -20.30 -9.88 -12.53
N LEU A 417 -19.54 -10.12 -11.46
CA LEU A 417 -19.29 -11.47 -10.94
C LEU A 417 -19.28 -11.48 -9.40
N VAL A 418 -19.60 -12.65 -8.85
CA VAL A 418 -19.43 -12.97 -7.42
C VAL A 418 -18.19 -13.86 -7.27
N ARG A 419 -17.40 -13.52 -6.27
CA ARG A 419 -16.22 -14.28 -5.88
C ARG A 419 -16.57 -15.17 -4.68
N VAL A 420 -16.46 -16.46 -4.88
CA VAL A 420 -16.58 -17.48 -3.82
C VAL A 420 -15.18 -17.91 -3.43
N MET A 421 -14.76 -17.57 -2.23
CA MET A 421 -13.47 -17.99 -1.67
C MET A 421 -13.72 -18.92 -0.49
N VAL A 422 -13.08 -20.08 -0.53
CA VAL A 422 -13.03 -21.01 0.60
C VAL A 422 -11.58 -21.26 0.97
N GLU A 423 -11.32 -21.24 2.24
CA GLU A 423 -10.01 -21.42 2.84
C GLU A 423 -10.12 -22.53 3.89
N ALA A 424 -9.26 -23.54 3.83
CA ALA A 424 -9.27 -24.65 4.78
C ALA A 424 -7.86 -25.24 4.95
N ARG A 425 -7.65 -25.98 6.05
CA ARG A 425 -6.40 -26.72 6.28
C ARG A 425 -6.15 -27.77 5.19
N ASP A 426 -7.22 -28.36 4.66
CA ASP A 426 -7.18 -29.33 3.57
C ASP A 426 -7.57 -28.67 2.25
N ALA A 427 -6.68 -28.72 1.25
CA ALA A 427 -6.89 -28.12 -0.07
C ALA A 427 -8.04 -28.77 -0.84
N VAL A 428 -8.26 -30.09 -0.68
CA VAL A 428 -9.34 -30.81 -1.34
C VAL A 428 -10.68 -30.38 -0.77
N GLN A 429 -10.78 -30.27 0.57
CA GLN A 429 -11.98 -29.79 1.25
C GLN A 429 -12.30 -28.35 0.86
N ALA A 430 -11.28 -27.44 0.83
CA ALA A 430 -11.47 -26.07 0.37
C ALA A 430 -12.09 -26.01 -1.03
N ARG A 431 -11.55 -26.80 -1.95
CA ARG A 431 -12.02 -26.86 -3.34
C ARG A 431 -13.45 -27.39 -3.44
N GLN A 432 -13.75 -28.52 -2.80
CA GLN A 432 -15.08 -29.14 -2.83
C GLN A 432 -16.16 -28.19 -2.26
N CYS A 433 -15.88 -27.51 -1.16
CA CYS A 433 -16.78 -26.51 -0.59
C CYS A 433 -16.97 -25.33 -1.56
N ALA A 434 -15.90 -24.81 -2.16
CA ALA A 434 -15.99 -23.70 -3.10
C ALA A 434 -16.82 -24.07 -4.35
N GLU A 435 -16.61 -25.27 -4.92
CA GLU A 435 -17.34 -25.77 -6.08
C GLU A 435 -18.85 -25.97 -5.76
N ARG A 436 -19.19 -26.54 -4.61
CA ARG A 436 -20.59 -26.68 -4.17
C ARG A 436 -21.30 -25.34 -4.05
N ILE A 437 -20.65 -24.36 -3.44
CA ILE A 437 -21.21 -23.01 -3.30
C ILE A 437 -21.35 -22.33 -4.66
N ALA A 438 -20.32 -22.38 -5.49
CA ALA A 438 -20.33 -21.76 -6.82
C ALA A 438 -21.40 -22.35 -7.74
N ALA A 439 -21.67 -23.66 -7.66
CA ALA A 439 -22.70 -24.35 -8.43
C ALA A 439 -24.12 -23.83 -8.15
N THR A 440 -24.37 -23.20 -7.01
CA THR A 440 -25.69 -22.60 -6.70
C THR A 440 -25.96 -21.31 -7.46
N LEU A 441 -24.93 -20.69 -8.05
CA LEU A 441 -25.00 -19.45 -8.80
C LEU A 441 -24.99 -19.65 -10.34
N SER A 442 -24.94 -20.92 -10.78
CA SER A 442 -24.82 -21.31 -12.20
C SER A 442 -26.19 -21.53 -12.83
#